data_a935b56c59c0ab9ffabeaf7abefcc3bd
#
_entry.id   a935b56c59c0ab9ffabeaf7abefcc3bd
#
_cell.length_a   1.000
_cell.length_b   1.000
_cell.length_c   1.000
_cell.angle_alpha   90.00
_cell.angle_beta   90.00
_cell.angle_gamma   90.00
#
_symmetry.space_group_name_H-M   'P 1'
#
loop_
_entity.id
_entity.type
_entity.pdbx_description
1 polymer ?
#
loop_
_entity_poly.entity_id
_entity_poly.type
_entity_poly.pdbx_seq_one_letter_code
_entity_poly.pdbx_strand_id
1 'polypeptide(L)'
;LNRLPADSKISQDEQWLLQSLLRKGELWPLVREHLNPQEFLTPHFHQLYAKLLQLPDAAFQAFDPLKLEHSDPELFQSVMLLLTEEIPSHDFGLSLRRIKERNLENNFQKWLLNSTSNEDRAQAGLKRRKEEEKLKNIKQIFDNILTL
;
A
#
# COMPACT_ATOMS: atom_id res chain seq x y z
N LEU A 1 23.88 0.84 3.75
CA LEU A 1 23.59 1.54 2.54
C LEU A 1 22.28 1.10 1.88
N ASN A 2 22.05 -0.21 1.76
CA ASN A 2 20.83 -0.76 1.18
C ASN A 2 19.85 -1.17 2.27
N ARG A 3 19.51 -0.24 3.14
CA ARG A 3 18.56 -0.49 4.22
C ARG A 3 17.16 -0.06 3.79
N LEU A 4 16.15 -0.84 4.25
CA LEU A 4 14.77 -0.45 4.10
C LEU A 4 14.45 0.70 5.06
N PRO A 5 13.70 1.74 4.62
CA PRO A 5 13.38 2.89 5.47
C PRO A 5 12.20 2.59 6.40
N ALA A 6 12.36 1.65 7.31
CA ALA A 6 11.28 1.15 8.18
C ALA A 6 11.46 1.59 9.64
N ASP A 7 11.82 2.85 9.86
CA ASP A 7 12.07 3.42 11.19
C ASP A 7 10.82 4.03 11.85
N SER A 8 9.69 4.03 11.17
CA SER A 8 8.42 4.54 11.68
C SER A 8 7.31 3.51 11.50
N LYS A 9 6.19 3.67 12.23
CA LYS A 9 5.02 2.80 12.06
C LYS A 9 4.44 2.88 10.65
N ILE A 10 4.47 4.07 10.04
CA ILE A 10 4.01 4.27 8.67
C ILE A 10 4.83 3.42 7.71
N SER A 11 6.14 3.54 7.80
CA SER A 11 7.05 2.78 6.94
C SER A 11 6.93 1.28 7.17
N GLN A 12 6.72 0.85 8.42
CA GLN A 12 6.54 -0.56 8.75
C GLN A 12 5.28 -1.15 8.11
N ASP A 13 4.13 -0.46 8.20
CA ASP A 13 2.90 -0.92 7.57
C ASP A 13 3.06 -1.05 6.06
N GLU A 14 3.70 -0.07 5.44
CA GLU A 14 3.97 -0.07 3.99
C GLU A 14 4.93 -1.20 3.61
N GLN A 15 5.98 -1.41 4.38
CA GLN A 15 6.94 -2.49 4.16
C GLN A 15 6.27 -3.86 4.25
N TRP A 16 5.52 -4.11 5.32
CA TRP A 16 4.85 -5.40 5.53
C TRP A 16 3.83 -5.68 4.45
N LEU A 17 3.10 -4.65 4.01
CA LEU A 17 2.16 -4.81 2.90
C LEU A 17 2.87 -5.26 1.63
N LEU A 18 3.97 -4.59 1.26
CA LEU A 18 4.73 -4.94 0.06
C LEU A 18 5.38 -6.32 0.17
N GLN A 19 5.92 -6.66 1.35
CA GLN A 19 6.49 -7.99 1.59
C GLN A 19 5.45 -9.09 1.43
N SER A 20 4.26 -8.88 1.98
CA SER A 20 3.16 -9.84 1.86
C SER A 20 2.67 -9.97 0.42
N LEU A 21 2.59 -8.86 -0.29
CA LEU A 21 2.19 -8.83 -1.70
C LEU A 21 3.17 -9.63 -2.58
N LEU A 22 4.46 -9.48 -2.35
CA LEU A 22 5.49 -10.19 -3.11
C LEU A 22 5.50 -11.69 -2.82
N ARG A 23 5.12 -12.09 -1.61
CA ARG A 23 5.06 -13.50 -1.20
C ARG A 23 3.75 -14.18 -1.55
N LYS A 24 2.69 -13.41 -1.67
CA LYS A 24 1.34 -13.91 -1.99
C LYS A 24 0.80 -13.19 -3.22
N GLY A 25 1.29 -13.60 -4.38
CA GLY A 25 0.96 -12.97 -5.65
C GLY A 25 -0.52 -12.97 -5.97
N GLU A 26 -1.31 -13.88 -5.40
CA GLU A 26 -2.77 -13.92 -5.56
C GLU A 26 -3.48 -12.69 -5.01
N LEU A 27 -2.84 -11.93 -4.12
CA LEU A 27 -3.39 -10.67 -3.61
C LEU A 27 -3.22 -9.51 -4.58
N TRP A 28 -2.34 -9.66 -5.56
CA TRP A 28 -1.93 -8.56 -6.44
C TRP A 28 -3.08 -7.89 -7.18
N PRO A 29 -3.98 -8.63 -7.88
CA PRO A 29 -5.06 -7.98 -8.60
C PRO A 29 -5.96 -7.13 -7.70
N LEU A 30 -6.22 -7.61 -6.48
CA LEU A 30 -7.08 -6.92 -5.53
C LEU A 30 -6.39 -5.69 -4.93
N VAL A 31 -5.11 -5.81 -4.59
CA VAL A 31 -4.32 -4.67 -4.09
C VAL A 31 -4.23 -3.59 -5.16
N ARG A 32 -3.96 -3.99 -6.41
CA ARG A 32 -3.89 -3.07 -7.55
C ARG A 32 -5.17 -2.27 -7.73
N GLU A 33 -6.32 -2.91 -7.50
CA GLU A 33 -7.62 -2.25 -7.61
C GLU A 33 -7.87 -1.22 -6.51
N HIS A 34 -7.38 -1.47 -5.29
CA HIS A 34 -7.72 -0.67 -4.12
C HIS A 34 -6.63 0.29 -3.63
N LEU A 35 -5.40 0.16 -4.12
CA LEU A 35 -4.27 0.94 -3.60
C LEU A 35 -3.50 1.61 -4.72
N ASN A 36 -3.36 2.93 -4.63
CA ASN A 36 -2.59 3.75 -5.57
C ASN A 36 -1.21 4.08 -4.99
N PRO A 37 -0.19 4.28 -5.84
CA PRO A 37 1.16 4.65 -5.35
C PRO A 37 1.18 5.90 -4.47
N GLN A 38 0.31 6.87 -4.74
CA GLN A 38 0.24 8.11 -3.98
C GLN A 38 -0.16 7.90 -2.53
N GLU A 39 -0.74 6.76 -2.19
CA GLU A 39 -1.13 6.42 -0.83
C GLU A 39 0.05 5.99 0.04
N PHE A 40 1.19 5.68 -0.58
CA PHE A 40 2.43 5.41 0.13
C PHE A 40 3.11 6.73 0.50
N LEU A 41 3.37 6.93 1.79
CA LEU A 41 4.00 8.15 2.29
C LEU A 41 5.53 8.07 2.28
N THR A 42 6.09 6.86 2.34
CA THR A 42 7.54 6.65 2.26
C THR A 42 7.98 6.69 0.80
N PRO A 43 8.82 7.65 0.40
CA PRO A 43 9.19 7.81 -1.02
C PRO A 43 9.76 6.57 -1.68
N HIS A 44 10.58 5.81 -0.96
CA HIS A 44 11.16 4.58 -1.47
C HIS A 44 10.07 3.54 -1.82
N PHE A 45 9.10 3.35 -0.94
CA PHE A 45 8.01 2.39 -1.16
C PHE A 45 7.00 2.89 -2.19
N HIS A 46 6.79 4.20 -2.27
CA HIS A 46 5.98 4.81 -3.32
C HIS A 46 6.56 4.47 -4.71
N GLN A 47 7.86 4.69 -4.89
CA GLN A 47 8.54 4.42 -6.15
C GLN A 47 8.54 2.92 -6.47
N LEU A 48 8.80 2.09 -5.47
CA LEU A 48 8.81 0.64 -5.64
C LEU A 48 7.45 0.12 -6.07
N TYR A 49 6.40 0.53 -5.41
CA TYR A 49 5.04 0.12 -5.76
C TYR A 49 4.65 0.60 -7.16
N ALA A 50 5.01 1.84 -7.52
CA ALA A 50 4.74 2.38 -8.85
C ALA A 50 5.42 1.55 -9.95
N LYS A 51 6.66 1.09 -9.71
CA LYS A 51 7.37 0.20 -10.65
C LYS A 51 6.73 -1.18 -10.72
N LEU A 52 6.31 -1.74 -9.58
CA LEU A 52 5.63 -3.04 -9.54
C LEU A 52 4.32 -3.01 -10.32
N LEU A 53 3.59 -1.89 -10.30
CA LEU A 53 2.35 -1.74 -11.05
C LEU A 53 2.54 -1.80 -12.57
N GLN A 54 3.75 -1.60 -13.07
CA GLN A 54 4.05 -1.71 -14.50
C GLN A 54 4.20 -3.16 -14.96
N LEU A 55 4.35 -4.09 -14.02
CA LEU A 55 4.44 -5.52 -14.33
C LEU A 55 3.05 -6.09 -14.61
N PRO A 56 2.93 -7.07 -15.53
CA PRO A 56 1.64 -7.71 -15.78
C PRO A 56 1.20 -8.57 -14.59
N ASP A 57 -0.11 -8.74 -14.41
CA ASP A 57 -0.66 -9.55 -13.31
C ASP A 57 -0.11 -10.97 -13.31
N ALA A 58 0.09 -11.56 -14.48
CA ALA A 58 0.64 -12.91 -14.60
C ALA A 58 2.02 -13.05 -13.97
N ALA A 59 2.82 -11.98 -13.89
CA ALA A 59 4.13 -11.99 -13.24
C ALA A 59 4.05 -12.28 -11.75
N PHE A 60 2.90 -12.04 -11.11
CA PHE A 60 2.73 -12.23 -9.67
C PHE A 60 2.13 -13.59 -9.31
N GLN A 61 1.62 -14.35 -10.28
CA GLN A 61 1.10 -15.71 -10.03
C GLN A 61 2.23 -16.67 -9.64
N ALA A 62 3.38 -16.52 -10.27
CA ALA A 62 4.59 -17.28 -9.95
C ALA A 62 5.76 -16.30 -9.98
N PHE A 63 5.79 -15.39 -9.02
CA PHE A 63 6.76 -14.29 -9.02
C PHE A 63 8.18 -14.81 -8.81
N ASP A 64 9.04 -14.54 -9.80
CA ASP A 64 10.46 -14.87 -9.76
C ASP A 64 11.29 -13.58 -9.85
N PRO A 65 11.85 -13.10 -8.73
CA PRO A 65 12.64 -11.87 -8.76
C PRO A 65 13.88 -11.95 -9.63
N LEU A 66 14.40 -13.14 -9.91
CA LEU A 66 15.58 -13.31 -10.76
C LEU A 66 15.36 -12.80 -12.18
N LYS A 67 14.12 -12.79 -12.64
CA LYS A 67 13.78 -12.23 -13.97
C LYS A 67 14.00 -10.73 -14.04
N LEU A 68 14.03 -10.05 -12.89
CA LEU A 68 14.28 -8.60 -12.83
C LEU A 68 15.76 -8.24 -12.82
N GLU A 69 16.65 -9.19 -12.53
CA GLU A 69 18.07 -8.93 -12.33
C GLU A 69 18.71 -8.19 -13.49
N HIS A 70 18.36 -8.54 -14.73
CA HIS A 70 18.91 -7.93 -15.93
C HIS A 70 18.04 -6.79 -16.49
N SER A 71 16.71 -6.90 -16.34
CA SER A 71 15.80 -5.92 -16.91
C SER A 71 15.66 -4.64 -16.07
N ASP A 72 15.74 -4.77 -14.75
CA ASP A 72 15.67 -3.63 -13.83
C ASP A 72 16.45 -3.95 -12.56
N PRO A 73 17.79 -3.73 -12.56
CA PRO A 73 18.63 -4.07 -11.41
C PRO A 73 18.27 -3.35 -10.11
N GLU A 74 17.80 -2.10 -10.19
CA GLU A 74 17.39 -1.35 -8.99
C GLU A 74 16.14 -1.95 -8.38
N LEU A 75 15.16 -2.28 -9.21
CA LEU A 75 13.93 -2.93 -8.75
C LEU A 75 14.26 -4.30 -8.17
N PHE A 76 15.15 -5.06 -8.82
CA PHE A 76 15.62 -6.36 -8.32
C PHE A 76 16.20 -6.25 -6.91
N GLN A 77 17.10 -5.28 -6.67
CA GLN A 77 17.69 -5.08 -5.34
C GLN A 77 16.64 -4.75 -4.29
N SER A 78 15.72 -3.84 -4.60
CA SER A 78 14.66 -3.45 -3.67
C SER A 78 13.76 -4.62 -3.32
N VAL A 79 13.38 -5.42 -4.31
CA VAL A 79 12.56 -6.62 -4.11
C VAL A 79 13.30 -7.65 -3.26
N MET A 80 14.58 -7.88 -3.53
CA MET A 80 15.39 -8.83 -2.76
C MET A 80 15.53 -8.41 -1.31
N LEU A 81 15.71 -7.12 -1.03
CA LEU A 81 15.74 -6.62 0.35
C LEU A 81 14.43 -6.92 1.08
N LEU A 82 13.29 -6.68 0.42
CA LEU A 82 11.99 -6.99 1.01
C LEU A 82 11.80 -8.48 1.26
N LEU A 83 12.25 -9.33 0.33
CA LEU A 83 12.09 -10.79 0.46
C LEU A 83 13.03 -11.42 1.48
N THR A 84 14.18 -10.78 1.77
CA THR A 84 15.14 -11.29 2.77
C THR A 84 14.83 -10.85 4.19
N GLU A 85 14.07 -9.75 4.37
CA GLU A 85 13.65 -9.30 5.69
C GLU A 85 12.52 -10.18 6.23
N GLU A 86 12.57 -10.48 7.53
CA GLU A 86 11.50 -11.23 8.17
C GLU A 86 10.25 -10.36 8.31
N ILE A 87 9.09 -10.97 8.12
CA ILE A 87 7.82 -10.35 8.41
C ILE A 87 7.35 -10.87 9.76
N PRO A 88 7.14 -9.97 10.77
CA PRO A 88 6.49 -10.41 12.00
C PRO A 88 5.05 -10.81 11.72
N SER A 89 4.47 -11.60 12.60
CA SER A 89 3.05 -11.90 12.50
C SER A 89 2.25 -10.59 12.53
N HIS A 90 1.49 -10.34 11.47
CA HIS A 90 0.72 -9.11 11.33
C HIS A 90 -0.56 -9.36 10.52
N ASP A 91 -1.50 -8.46 10.65
CA ASP A 91 -2.77 -8.49 9.92
C ASP A 91 -2.62 -7.66 8.64
N PHE A 92 -2.59 -8.32 7.49
CA PHE A 92 -2.45 -7.68 6.20
C PHE A 92 -3.59 -6.66 5.95
N GLY A 93 -4.82 -7.06 6.22
CA GLY A 93 -5.97 -6.18 6.05
C GLY A 93 -5.89 -4.94 6.92
N LEU A 94 -5.37 -5.09 8.15
CA LEU A 94 -5.19 -3.97 9.08
C LEU A 94 -4.08 -3.03 8.59
N SER A 95 -2.97 -3.56 8.09
CA SER A 95 -1.89 -2.74 7.53
C SER A 95 -2.38 -1.92 6.34
N LEU A 96 -3.14 -2.54 5.43
CA LEU A 96 -3.75 -1.84 4.30
C LEU A 96 -4.71 -0.74 4.78
N ARG A 97 -5.56 -1.06 5.74
CA ARG A 97 -6.51 -0.09 6.30
C ARG A 97 -5.79 1.11 6.92
N ARG A 98 -4.72 0.87 7.66
CA ARG A 98 -3.93 1.95 8.29
C ARG A 98 -3.33 2.88 7.25
N ILE A 99 -2.79 2.33 6.15
CA ILE A 99 -2.24 3.12 5.06
C ILE A 99 -3.32 4.01 4.46
N LYS A 100 -4.50 3.45 4.19
CA LYS A 100 -5.61 4.19 3.61
C LYS A 100 -6.19 5.23 4.56
N GLU A 101 -6.29 4.92 5.85
CA GLU A 101 -6.77 5.87 6.86
C GLU A 101 -5.84 7.08 6.98
N ARG A 102 -4.54 6.86 6.95
CA ARG A 102 -3.57 7.97 6.98
C ARG A 102 -3.68 8.84 5.75
N ASN A 103 -3.82 8.23 4.59
CA ASN A 103 -4.01 8.97 3.34
C ASN A 103 -5.30 9.80 3.38
N LEU A 104 -6.37 9.21 3.88
CA LEU A 104 -7.65 9.90 4.06
C LEU A 104 -7.52 11.09 5.01
N GLU A 105 -6.85 10.90 6.15
CA GLU A 105 -6.62 11.98 7.12
C GLU A 105 -5.83 13.12 6.50
N ASN A 106 -4.77 12.82 5.76
CA ASN A 106 -3.98 13.84 5.07
C ASN A 106 -4.82 14.58 4.03
N ASN A 107 -5.66 13.89 3.28
CA ASN A 107 -6.55 14.49 2.31
C ASN A 107 -7.61 15.36 2.98
N PHE A 108 -8.17 14.89 4.08
CA PHE A 108 -9.15 15.66 4.85
C PHE A 108 -8.57 16.98 5.34
N GLN A 109 -7.34 16.96 5.86
CA GLN A 109 -6.67 18.20 6.28
C GLN A 109 -6.49 19.17 5.10
N LYS A 110 -6.13 18.66 3.92
CA LYS A 110 -6.03 19.49 2.71
C LYS A 110 -7.38 20.06 2.30
N TRP A 111 -8.46 19.27 2.37
CA TRP A 111 -9.80 19.75 2.06
C TRP A 111 -10.22 20.86 3.01
N LEU A 112 -9.93 20.72 4.31
CA LEU A 112 -10.23 21.76 5.30
C LEU A 112 -9.43 23.04 5.05
N LEU A 113 -8.15 22.93 4.71
CA LEU A 113 -7.30 24.09 4.41
C LEU A 113 -7.77 24.84 3.19
N ASN A 114 -8.35 24.15 2.21
CA ASN A 114 -8.89 24.76 0.99
C ASN A 114 -10.33 25.20 1.14
N SER A 115 -10.98 24.96 2.28
CA SER A 115 -12.35 25.35 2.53
C SER A 115 -12.44 26.84 2.86
N THR A 116 -13.37 27.54 2.21
CA THR A 116 -13.56 28.99 2.37
C THR A 116 -14.85 29.33 3.10
N SER A 117 -15.71 28.33 3.38
CA SER A 117 -17.00 28.52 4.03
C SER A 117 -17.32 27.36 4.97
N ASN A 118 -18.33 27.53 5.83
CA ASN A 118 -18.84 26.46 6.67
C ASN A 118 -19.47 25.33 5.84
N GLU A 119 -20.08 25.70 4.70
CA GLU A 119 -20.63 24.71 3.77
C GLU A 119 -19.54 23.83 3.18
N ASP A 120 -18.41 24.41 2.75
CA ASP A 120 -17.25 23.67 2.25
C ASP A 120 -16.73 22.69 3.29
N ARG A 121 -16.64 23.11 4.55
CA ARG A 121 -16.20 22.26 5.66
C ARG A 121 -17.17 21.11 5.90
N ALA A 122 -18.47 21.37 5.82
CA ALA A 122 -19.48 20.32 5.94
C ALA A 122 -19.36 19.30 4.80
N GLN A 123 -19.09 19.74 3.57
CA GLN A 123 -18.86 18.86 2.42
C GLN A 123 -17.60 18.02 2.61
N ALA A 124 -16.53 18.59 3.14
CA ALA A 124 -15.31 17.86 3.46
C ALA A 124 -15.59 16.74 4.48
N GLY A 125 -16.38 17.02 5.52
CA GLY A 125 -16.79 16.04 6.51
C GLY A 125 -17.62 14.90 5.92
N LEU A 126 -18.55 15.20 5.04
CA LEU A 126 -19.36 14.19 4.33
C LEU A 126 -18.49 13.30 3.44
N LYS A 127 -17.55 13.90 2.72
CA LYS A 127 -16.62 13.17 1.87
C LYS A 127 -15.75 12.22 2.69
N ARG A 128 -15.26 12.67 3.85
CA ARG A 128 -14.50 11.84 4.77
C ARG A 128 -15.32 10.63 5.23
N ARG A 129 -16.57 10.82 5.62
CA ARG A 129 -17.46 9.73 6.06
C ARG A 129 -17.67 8.69 4.97
N LYS A 130 -17.87 9.12 3.72
CA LYS A 130 -18.03 8.20 2.59
C LYS A 130 -16.79 7.35 2.38
N GLU A 131 -15.60 7.95 2.48
CA GLU A 131 -14.36 7.23 2.34
C GLU A 131 -14.13 6.26 3.52
N GLU A 132 -14.47 6.66 4.75
CA GLU A 132 -14.38 5.78 5.92
C GLU A 132 -15.27 4.54 5.77
N GLU A 133 -16.47 4.66 5.21
CA GLU A 133 -17.34 3.52 4.95
C GLU A 133 -16.71 2.53 3.95
N LYS A 134 -16.06 3.04 2.92
CA LYS A 134 -15.32 2.19 1.97
C LYS A 134 -14.18 1.42 2.66
N LEU A 135 -13.49 2.08 3.61
CA LEU A 135 -12.37 1.45 4.32
C LEU A 135 -12.80 0.31 5.24
N LYS A 136 -13.98 0.38 5.83
CA LYS A 136 -14.51 -0.72 6.64
C LYS A 136 -14.65 -2.01 5.84
N ASN A 137 -15.10 -1.90 4.60
CA ASN A 137 -15.30 -3.04 3.71
C ASN A 137 -13.98 -3.61 3.19
N ILE A 138 -12.98 -2.76 2.97
CA ILE A 138 -11.67 -3.18 2.45
C ILE A 138 -11.00 -4.21 3.36
N LYS A 139 -10.92 -3.93 4.67
CA LYS A 139 -10.30 -4.88 5.61
C LYS A 139 -10.97 -6.24 5.53
N GLN A 140 -12.30 -6.27 5.52
CA GLN A 140 -13.05 -7.51 5.49
C GLN A 140 -12.83 -8.30 4.19
N ILE A 141 -12.75 -7.63 3.06
CA ILE A 141 -12.46 -8.27 1.77
C ILE A 141 -11.13 -9.02 1.83
N PHE A 142 -10.07 -8.37 2.33
CA PHE A 142 -8.76 -9.01 2.43
C PHE A 142 -8.72 -10.10 3.50
N ASP A 143 -9.37 -9.90 4.64
CA ASP A 143 -9.46 -10.93 5.68
C ASP A 143 -10.15 -12.20 5.15
N ASN A 144 -11.21 -12.05 4.38
CA ASN A 144 -11.92 -13.18 3.78
C ASN A 144 -11.04 -13.97 2.80
N ILE A 145 -10.22 -13.29 2.02
CA ILE A 145 -9.30 -13.93 1.07
C ILE A 145 -8.19 -14.66 1.83
N LEU A 146 -7.64 -14.05 2.86
CA LEU A 146 -6.53 -14.61 3.63
C LEU A 146 -6.94 -15.83 4.47
N THR A 147 -8.23 -15.99 4.76
CA THR A 147 -8.73 -17.16 5.51
C THR A 147 -9.11 -18.33 4.61
N LEU A 148 -9.10 -18.16 3.32
CA LEU A 148 -9.30 -19.23 2.37
C LEU A 148 -8.02 -20.05 2.22
#